data_3f47e91d4854be699f324bbd1bf75881
#
_entry.id   3f47e91d4854be699f324bbd1bf75881
#
_cell.length_a   1.000
_cell.length_b   1.000
_cell.length_c   1.000
_cell.angle_alpha   90.00
_cell.angle_beta   90.00
_cell.angle_gamma   90.00
#
_symmetry.space_group_name_H-M   'P 1'
#
loop_
_entity.id
_entity.type
_entity.pdbx_description
1 polymer ?
#
loop_
_entity_poly.entity_id
_entity_poly.type
_entity_poly.pdbx_seq_one_letter_code
_entity_poly.pdbx_strand_id
1 'polypeptide(L)'
;MAITFGIHVGHMGGPLDELRRLWRFADHSGFDWFSASDHFQESPPQGGNLPCFESVGIMSAAAADTKRVRIGCLVFCVNYRNPGLLAKALCTIDHLSGGRAECGIGAGWHEAEYKGFGIPFAAIGVRQDQLEEAVQILRMLFDQPVSNFKGAHFQLNDARCNPKPLQKHLRIWVGGGGEKRTLRTTARYADGWNAPYLDPAAWKAKNAILDDWCAKEKRDPKAILRTVNVGFYIGADAKGAARGEAVYKSHWGENEPRKGFLRGTPAQAAEMIAAYRDAGVERLNIGLRQGPYDWEALEAYASQVLPKFGVKRPA
;
A
#
# COMPACT_ATOMS: atom_id res chain seq x y z
N MET A 1 -12.12 8.05 -16.17
CA MET A 1 -12.39 8.16 -14.72
C MET A 1 -11.35 9.10 -14.11
N ALA A 2 -11.68 9.81 -13.03
CA ALA A 2 -10.69 10.61 -12.32
C ALA A 2 -9.74 9.67 -11.58
N ILE A 3 -8.43 9.88 -11.73
CA ILE A 3 -7.40 9.16 -10.96
C ILE A 3 -7.21 9.86 -9.61
N THR A 4 -7.05 9.09 -8.53
CA THR A 4 -6.72 9.59 -7.21
C THR A 4 -5.26 9.30 -6.85
N PHE A 5 -4.75 9.96 -5.80
CA PHE A 5 -3.33 9.91 -5.48
C PHE A 5 -3.07 9.57 -4.02
N GLY A 6 -2.04 8.77 -3.79
CA GLY A 6 -1.59 8.42 -2.47
C GLY A 6 -0.09 8.57 -2.30
N ILE A 7 0.33 8.59 -1.03
CA ILE A 7 1.73 8.44 -0.62
C ILE A 7 1.88 7.09 0.07
N HIS A 8 2.84 6.30 -0.38
CA HIS A 8 3.26 5.06 0.26
C HIS A 8 4.70 5.19 0.75
N VAL A 9 4.95 4.93 2.02
CA VAL A 9 6.28 5.08 2.59
C VAL A 9 6.90 3.77 3.02
N GLY A 10 8.19 3.63 2.76
CA GLY A 10 9.02 2.61 3.35
C GLY A 10 9.26 2.80 4.85
N HIS A 11 8.94 3.96 5.43
CA HIS A 11 9.09 4.38 6.84
C HIS A 11 10.44 4.05 7.49
N MET A 12 11.49 4.06 6.69
CA MET A 12 12.87 3.71 7.06
C MET A 12 13.82 4.89 6.83
N GLY A 13 14.94 4.88 7.55
CA GLY A 13 16.08 5.76 7.29
C GLY A 13 15.93 7.21 7.72
N GLY A 14 14.80 7.62 8.23
CA GLY A 14 14.55 8.98 8.73
C GLY A 14 14.02 9.01 10.16
N PRO A 15 14.11 10.18 10.84
CA PRO A 15 13.50 10.36 12.15
C PRO A 15 11.96 10.36 12.06
N LEU A 16 11.30 10.07 13.18
CA LEU A 16 9.83 10.03 13.24
C LEU A 16 9.19 11.37 12.83
N ASP A 17 9.82 12.48 13.11
CA ASP A 17 9.29 13.81 12.76
C ASP A 17 9.23 14.04 11.24
N GLU A 18 10.15 13.44 10.46
CA GLU A 18 10.07 13.42 9.00
C GLU A 18 8.82 12.68 8.50
N LEU A 19 8.51 11.53 9.10
CA LEU A 19 7.28 10.79 8.81
C LEU A 19 6.04 11.59 9.21
N ARG A 20 6.06 12.25 10.38
CA ARG A 20 4.96 13.10 10.85
C ARG A 20 4.72 14.27 9.91
N ARG A 21 5.78 14.90 9.44
CA ARG A 21 5.70 15.96 8.43
C ARG A 21 5.07 15.42 7.13
N LEU A 22 5.43 14.20 6.71
CA LEU A 22 4.99 13.61 5.46
C LEU A 22 3.50 13.26 5.46
N TRP A 23 2.95 12.62 6.52
CA TRP A 23 1.52 12.33 6.55
C TRP A 23 0.66 13.59 6.72
N ARG A 24 1.15 14.61 7.43
CA ARG A 24 0.50 15.92 7.48
C ARG A 24 0.52 16.62 6.12
N PHE A 25 1.65 16.53 5.42
CA PHE A 25 1.75 17.01 4.04
C PHE A 25 0.72 16.30 3.14
N ALA A 26 0.60 14.99 3.22
CA ALA A 26 -0.41 14.25 2.46
C ALA A 26 -1.83 14.75 2.77
N ASP A 27 -2.13 14.98 4.04
CA ASP A 27 -3.44 15.47 4.50
C ASP A 27 -3.80 16.86 3.94
N HIS A 28 -2.81 17.76 3.83
CA HIS A 28 -3.02 19.16 3.41
C HIS A 28 -2.76 19.41 1.91
N SER A 29 -2.20 18.44 1.18
CA SER A 29 -1.79 18.64 -0.22
C SER A 29 -2.71 17.98 -1.25
N GLY A 30 -3.87 17.47 -0.81
CA GLY A 30 -4.89 16.91 -1.72
C GLY A 30 -4.71 15.43 -2.03
N PHE A 31 -3.83 14.71 -1.33
CA PHE A 31 -3.77 13.25 -1.45
C PHE A 31 -5.00 12.60 -0.79
N ASP A 32 -5.43 11.48 -1.34
CA ASP A 32 -6.55 10.69 -0.81
C ASP A 32 -6.10 9.61 0.17
N TRP A 33 -4.81 9.23 0.09
CA TRP A 33 -4.29 8.05 0.76
C TRP A 33 -2.88 8.29 1.30
N PHE A 34 -2.63 7.79 2.50
CA PHE A 34 -1.30 7.62 3.09
C PHE A 34 -1.15 6.21 3.61
N SER A 35 -0.05 5.54 3.30
CA SER A 35 0.21 4.19 3.77
C SER A 35 1.67 3.97 4.13
N ALA A 36 1.89 3.11 5.14
CA ALA A 36 3.19 2.55 5.45
C ALA A 36 3.35 1.15 4.85
N SER A 37 4.57 0.66 4.73
CA SER A 37 4.86 -0.75 4.53
C SER A 37 4.91 -1.50 5.87
N ASP A 38 4.89 -2.83 5.84
CA ASP A 38 4.99 -3.66 7.04
C ASP A 38 6.33 -4.38 7.05
N HIS A 39 7.39 -3.61 7.25
CA HIS A 39 8.77 -4.08 7.33
C HIS A 39 9.38 -3.77 8.69
N PHE A 40 10.34 -4.57 9.11
CA PHE A 40 11.11 -4.40 10.36
C PHE A 40 12.51 -3.85 10.10
N GLN A 41 12.95 -3.87 8.85
CA GLN A 41 14.23 -3.35 8.40
C GLN A 41 14.13 -2.92 6.93
N GLU A 42 15.11 -2.17 6.42
CA GLU A 42 15.14 -1.80 5.02
C GLU A 42 15.37 -3.00 4.10
N SER A 43 14.75 -2.92 2.92
CA SER A 43 14.86 -3.97 1.91
C SER A 43 16.22 -3.95 1.20
N PRO A 44 16.73 -5.10 0.72
CA PRO A 44 17.94 -5.15 -0.08
C PRO A 44 17.92 -4.14 -1.26
N PRO A 45 19.10 -3.62 -1.64
CA PRO A 45 20.44 -4.05 -1.27
C PRO A 45 21.02 -3.46 0.04
N GLN A 46 20.26 -2.66 0.79
CA GLN A 46 20.71 -2.11 2.07
C GLN A 46 20.84 -3.21 3.12
N GLY A 47 21.64 -2.95 4.17
CA GLY A 47 22.08 -3.97 5.11
C GLY A 47 21.19 -4.24 6.33
N GLY A 48 20.03 -3.60 6.46
CA GLY A 48 19.14 -3.80 7.60
C GLY A 48 19.48 -2.95 8.83
N ASN A 49 20.25 -1.86 8.68
CA ASN A 49 20.74 -1.04 9.79
C ASN A 49 20.01 0.31 9.98
N LEU A 50 19.13 0.67 9.05
CA LEU A 50 18.41 1.93 9.15
C LEU A 50 17.27 1.84 10.18
N PRO A 51 16.95 2.94 10.89
CA PRO A 51 15.74 2.99 11.70
C PRO A 51 14.52 2.59 10.89
N CYS A 52 13.69 1.69 11.42
CA CYS A 52 12.46 1.24 10.81
C CYS A 52 11.38 1.13 11.90
N PHE A 53 10.31 1.90 11.77
CA PHE A 53 9.25 1.94 12.77
C PHE A 53 8.18 0.87 12.46
N GLU A 54 7.51 0.37 13.50
CA GLU A 54 6.45 -0.63 13.36
C GLU A 54 5.17 -0.03 12.74
N SER A 55 4.57 -0.72 11.77
CA SER A 55 3.51 -0.19 10.90
C SER A 55 2.19 0.12 11.62
N VAL A 56 1.77 -0.67 12.62
CA VAL A 56 0.55 -0.39 13.40
C VAL A 56 0.73 0.87 14.24
N GLY A 57 1.91 1.05 14.84
CA GLY A 57 2.27 2.26 15.58
C GLY A 57 2.25 3.49 14.67
N ILE A 58 2.86 3.42 13.49
CA ILE A 58 2.87 4.50 12.48
C ILE A 58 1.45 4.83 12.01
N MET A 59 0.65 3.81 11.67
CA MET A 59 -0.74 4.04 11.24
C MET A 59 -1.59 4.70 12.34
N SER A 60 -1.41 4.30 13.60
CA SER A 60 -2.12 4.88 14.73
C SER A 60 -1.76 6.35 14.92
N ALA A 61 -0.47 6.69 14.85
CA ALA A 61 0.00 8.07 14.93
C ALA A 61 -0.52 8.92 13.76
N ALA A 62 -0.40 8.43 12.53
CA ALA A 62 -0.91 9.11 11.35
C ALA A 62 -2.44 9.30 11.40
N ALA A 63 -3.19 8.32 11.90
CA ALA A 63 -4.64 8.41 12.08
C ALA A 63 -5.03 9.53 13.06
N ALA A 64 -4.30 9.70 14.15
CA ALA A 64 -4.54 10.74 15.15
C ALA A 64 -4.09 12.14 14.68
N ASP A 65 -3.00 12.22 13.90
CA ASP A 65 -2.43 13.49 13.45
C ASP A 65 -3.12 14.08 12.20
N THR A 66 -3.95 13.31 11.48
CA THR A 66 -4.59 13.72 10.22
C THR A 66 -6.10 13.77 10.34
N LYS A 67 -6.76 14.47 9.40
CA LYS A 67 -8.23 14.63 9.44
C LYS A 67 -8.92 14.16 8.16
N ARG A 68 -8.21 14.10 7.03
CA ARG A 68 -8.81 13.93 5.72
C ARG A 68 -8.32 12.70 4.98
N VAL A 69 -7.00 12.52 4.92
CA VAL A 69 -6.37 11.43 4.18
C VAL A 69 -6.72 10.07 4.80
N ARG A 70 -7.03 9.09 3.94
CA ARG A 70 -7.25 7.71 4.38
C ARG A 70 -5.91 7.08 4.79
N ILE A 71 -5.94 6.24 5.80
CA ILE A 71 -4.74 5.64 6.41
C ILE A 71 -4.72 4.14 6.20
N GLY A 72 -3.63 3.60 5.68
CA GLY A 72 -3.50 2.17 5.46
C GLY A 72 -2.08 1.63 5.56
N CYS A 73 -1.98 0.34 5.34
CA CYS A 73 -0.72 -0.35 5.10
C CYS A 73 -0.77 -1.01 3.73
N LEU A 74 0.27 -0.88 2.95
CA LEU A 74 0.46 -1.60 1.70
C LEU A 74 1.81 -2.31 1.72
N VAL A 75 1.86 -3.52 2.21
CA VAL A 75 0.73 -4.28 2.80
C VAL A 75 1.19 -4.93 4.09
N PHE A 76 0.26 -5.17 5.01
CA PHE A 76 0.55 -6.03 6.16
C PHE A 76 0.98 -7.41 5.68
N CYS A 77 2.04 -7.94 6.27
CA CYS A 77 2.46 -9.31 6.07
C CYS A 77 1.56 -10.24 6.89
N VAL A 78 0.90 -11.19 6.22
CA VAL A 78 -0.04 -12.11 6.85
C VAL A 78 0.56 -12.95 7.99
N ASN A 79 1.87 -13.16 7.98
CA ASN A 79 2.56 -14.00 8.95
C ASN A 79 3.12 -13.22 10.16
N TYR A 80 3.15 -11.89 10.14
CA TYR A 80 3.72 -11.12 11.23
C TYR A 80 2.76 -10.97 12.42
N ARG A 81 1.46 -11.14 12.21
CA ARG A 81 0.42 -11.01 13.26
C ARG A 81 -0.70 -12.02 13.04
N ASN A 82 -1.27 -12.48 14.15
CA ASN A 82 -2.53 -13.23 14.07
C ASN A 82 -3.63 -12.35 13.43
N PRO A 83 -4.45 -12.87 12.48
CA PRO A 83 -5.49 -12.08 11.81
C PRO A 83 -6.50 -11.44 12.78
N GLY A 84 -6.80 -12.08 13.90
CA GLY A 84 -7.68 -11.51 14.93
C GLY A 84 -7.06 -10.31 15.64
N LEU A 85 -5.74 -10.36 15.94
CA LEU A 85 -5.01 -9.23 16.50
C LEU A 85 -4.94 -8.08 15.50
N LEU A 86 -4.69 -8.37 14.22
CA LEU A 86 -4.69 -7.37 13.15
C LEU A 86 -6.06 -6.70 13.01
N ALA A 87 -7.15 -7.48 13.06
CA ALA A 87 -8.52 -6.93 13.02
C ALA A 87 -8.76 -5.95 14.19
N LYS A 88 -8.32 -6.30 15.40
CA LYS A 88 -8.44 -5.43 16.59
C LYS A 88 -7.65 -4.14 16.42
N ALA A 89 -6.42 -4.21 15.92
CA ALA A 89 -5.60 -3.04 15.65
C ALA A 89 -6.27 -2.12 14.62
N LEU A 90 -6.77 -2.68 13.51
CA LEU A 90 -7.44 -1.93 12.45
C LEU A 90 -8.74 -1.26 12.93
N CYS A 91 -9.54 -1.94 13.75
CA CYS A 91 -10.71 -1.30 14.36
C CYS A 91 -10.31 -0.11 15.24
N THR A 92 -9.23 -0.24 16.02
CA THR A 92 -8.71 0.87 16.84
C THR A 92 -8.25 2.03 15.97
N ILE A 93 -7.48 1.76 14.91
CA ILE A 93 -7.02 2.79 13.97
C ILE A 93 -8.21 3.44 13.26
N ASP A 94 -9.25 2.69 12.94
CA ASP A 94 -10.47 3.22 12.33
C ASP A 94 -11.17 4.21 13.24
N HIS A 95 -11.28 3.91 14.53
CA HIS A 95 -11.81 4.84 15.54
C HIS A 95 -10.92 6.07 15.72
N LEU A 96 -9.59 5.90 15.83
CA LEU A 96 -8.64 7.02 15.92
C LEU A 96 -8.72 7.96 14.72
N SER A 97 -8.94 7.41 13.53
CA SER A 97 -9.02 8.18 12.29
C SER A 97 -10.42 8.76 12.01
N GLY A 98 -11.45 8.41 12.78
CA GLY A 98 -12.84 8.79 12.47
C GLY A 98 -13.37 8.09 11.20
N GLY A 99 -13.04 6.82 10.99
CA GLY A 99 -13.56 6.01 9.87
C GLY A 99 -12.74 6.12 8.58
N ARG A 100 -11.41 6.31 8.66
CA ARG A 100 -10.53 6.46 7.48
C ARG A 100 -9.52 5.33 7.32
N ALA A 101 -9.52 4.31 8.18
CA ALA A 101 -8.62 3.18 8.05
C ALA A 101 -8.95 2.28 6.87
N GLU A 102 -7.94 1.66 6.28
CA GLU A 102 -8.06 0.60 5.27
C GLU A 102 -7.00 -0.48 5.52
N CYS A 103 -7.34 -1.74 5.26
CA CYS A 103 -6.47 -2.88 5.46
C CYS A 103 -5.85 -3.33 4.14
N GLY A 104 -4.56 -3.10 3.93
CA GLY A 104 -3.84 -3.81 2.87
C GLY A 104 -3.13 -5.03 3.46
N ILE A 105 -3.20 -6.19 2.81
CA ILE A 105 -2.58 -7.43 3.27
C ILE A 105 -1.93 -8.19 2.10
N GLY A 106 -0.85 -8.90 2.38
CA GLY A 106 -0.12 -9.69 1.39
C GLY A 106 0.58 -10.91 2.00
N ALA A 107 1.08 -11.80 1.15
CA ALA A 107 1.69 -13.07 1.56
C ALA A 107 3.09 -12.95 2.18
N GLY A 108 3.69 -11.75 2.21
CA GLY A 108 5.06 -11.54 2.65
C GLY A 108 6.11 -12.07 1.64
N TRP A 109 7.32 -11.54 1.73
CA TRP A 109 8.39 -11.90 0.78
C TRP A 109 9.80 -11.78 1.35
N HIS A 110 10.02 -10.91 2.35
CA HIS A 110 11.35 -10.55 2.83
C HIS A 110 11.87 -11.56 3.85
N GLU A 111 12.42 -12.67 3.35
CA GLU A 111 12.86 -13.82 4.16
C GLU A 111 13.81 -13.45 5.32
N ALA A 112 14.67 -12.44 5.14
CA ALA A 112 15.60 -12.01 6.17
C ALA A 112 14.89 -11.49 7.43
N GLU A 113 13.77 -10.77 7.28
CA GLU A 113 12.95 -10.32 8.42
C GLU A 113 12.32 -11.49 9.17
N TYR A 114 11.78 -12.47 8.45
CA TYR A 114 11.24 -13.68 9.07
C TYR A 114 12.29 -14.39 9.92
N LYS A 115 13.48 -14.62 9.35
CA LYS A 115 14.58 -15.27 10.04
C LYS A 115 15.08 -14.46 11.24
N GLY A 116 15.25 -13.15 11.06
CA GLY A 116 15.75 -12.25 12.09
C GLY A 116 14.86 -12.17 13.31
N PHE A 117 13.55 -12.26 13.13
CA PHE A 117 12.57 -12.21 14.22
C PHE A 117 12.03 -13.58 14.63
N GLY A 118 12.61 -14.68 14.14
CA GLY A 118 12.18 -16.03 14.50
C GLY A 118 10.79 -16.42 13.98
N ILE A 119 10.32 -15.75 12.93
CA ILE A 119 9.03 -16.05 12.29
C ILE A 119 9.28 -17.14 11.23
N PRO A 120 8.48 -18.22 11.19
CA PRO A 120 8.63 -19.26 10.19
C PRO A 120 8.40 -18.73 8.76
N PHE A 121 9.41 -18.87 7.88
CA PHE A 121 9.26 -18.53 6.46
C PHE A 121 8.79 -19.76 5.69
N ALA A 122 7.48 -19.97 5.66
CA ALA A 122 6.87 -21.09 4.97
C ALA A 122 6.99 -20.97 3.44
N ALA A 123 6.83 -22.09 2.72
CA ALA A 123 6.76 -22.11 1.26
C ALA A 123 5.66 -21.14 0.75
N ILE A 124 5.87 -20.55 -0.43
CA ILE A 124 4.95 -19.52 -0.97
C ILE A 124 3.51 -20.02 -1.09
N GLY A 125 3.30 -21.31 -1.40
CA GLY A 125 1.96 -21.91 -1.44
C GLY A 125 1.23 -21.81 -0.09
N VAL A 126 1.91 -22.17 1.00
CA VAL A 126 1.39 -22.08 2.36
C VAL A 126 1.06 -20.62 2.75
N ARG A 127 1.98 -19.69 2.44
CA ARG A 127 1.74 -18.26 2.72
C ARG A 127 0.57 -17.69 1.91
N GLN A 128 0.30 -18.21 0.70
CA GLN A 128 -0.88 -17.85 -0.08
C GLN A 128 -2.17 -18.45 0.50
N ASP A 129 -2.13 -19.68 1.06
CA ASP A 129 -3.25 -20.25 1.78
C ASP A 129 -3.58 -19.43 3.03
N GLN A 130 -2.55 -19.05 3.80
CA GLN A 130 -2.68 -18.17 4.95
C GLN A 130 -3.26 -16.79 4.60
N LEU A 131 -2.85 -16.21 3.46
CA LEU A 131 -3.42 -14.96 2.98
C LEU A 131 -4.91 -15.10 2.66
N GLU A 132 -5.30 -16.16 1.97
CA GLU A 132 -6.70 -16.39 1.60
C GLU A 132 -7.59 -16.59 2.85
N GLU A 133 -7.13 -17.34 3.84
CA GLU A 133 -7.83 -17.51 5.12
C GLU A 133 -7.90 -16.19 5.91
N ALA A 134 -6.78 -15.45 5.99
CA ALA A 134 -6.74 -14.20 6.75
C ALA A 134 -7.69 -13.13 6.20
N VAL A 135 -7.81 -13.00 4.88
CA VAL A 135 -8.75 -12.03 4.26
C VAL A 135 -10.19 -12.36 4.63
N GLN A 136 -10.56 -13.66 4.63
CA GLN A 136 -11.90 -14.11 5.07
C GLN A 136 -12.12 -13.80 6.55
N ILE A 137 -11.16 -14.12 7.41
CA ILE A 137 -11.20 -13.87 8.85
C ILE A 137 -11.37 -12.38 9.15
N LEU A 138 -10.59 -11.51 8.49
CA LEU A 138 -10.69 -10.07 8.65
C LEU A 138 -12.10 -9.58 8.29
N ARG A 139 -12.65 -10.03 7.15
CA ARG A 139 -13.99 -9.66 6.73
C ARG A 139 -15.05 -10.09 7.77
N MET A 140 -14.98 -11.34 8.24
CA MET A 140 -15.91 -11.84 9.27
C MET A 140 -15.81 -11.03 10.56
N LEU A 141 -14.59 -10.73 11.04
CA LEU A 141 -14.38 -9.97 12.27
C LEU A 141 -14.83 -8.51 12.17
N PHE A 142 -14.77 -7.90 10.99
CA PHE A 142 -15.29 -6.54 10.77
C PHE A 142 -16.82 -6.52 10.73
N ASP A 143 -17.45 -7.51 10.10
CA ASP A 143 -18.86 -7.43 9.72
C ASP A 143 -19.80 -8.22 10.68
N GLN A 144 -19.32 -9.32 11.26
CA GLN A 144 -20.17 -10.24 12.05
C GLN A 144 -20.07 -9.99 13.56
N PRO A 145 -21.15 -10.08 14.32
CA PRO A 145 -21.13 -9.93 15.77
C PRO A 145 -20.34 -11.05 16.46
N VAL A 146 -20.42 -12.28 15.94
CA VAL A 146 -19.67 -13.47 16.37
C VAL A 146 -19.13 -14.16 15.13
N SER A 147 -17.87 -14.54 15.15
CA SER A 147 -17.19 -15.16 14.02
C SER A 147 -16.65 -16.54 14.38
N ASN A 148 -16.96 -17.52 13.55
CA ASN A 148 -16.42 -18.86 13.63
C ASN A 148 -15.75 -19.21 12.30
N PHE A 149 -14.50 -19.68 12.35
CA PHE A 149 -13.74 -20.06 11.16
C PHE A 149 -12.89 -21.30 11.47
N LYS A 150 -12.88 -22.25 10.56
CA LYS A 150 -12.05 -23.45 10.66
C LYS A 150 -11.28 -23.61 9.36
N GLY A 151 -10.07 -23.04 9.31
CA GLY A 151 -9.13 -23.18 8.20
C GLY A 151 -8.05 -24.21 8.49
N ALA A 152 -7.13 -24.35 7.55
CA ALA A 152 -5.93 -25.18 7.71
C ALA A 152 -4.85 -24.49 8.57
N HIS A 153 -4.86 -23.16 8.59
CA HIS A 153 -3.82 -22.34 9.23
C HIS A 153 -4.35 -21.49 10.37
N PHE A 154 -5.61 -21.06 10.32
CA PHE A 154 -6.23 -20.22 11.33
C PHE A 154 -7.57 -20.77 11.78
N GLN A 155 -7.93 -20.48 13.04
CA GLN A 155 -9.21 -20.85 13.61
C GLN A 155 -9.80 -19.70 14.42
N LEU A 156 -11.11 -19.55 14.38
CA LEU A 156 -11.88 -18.68 15.26
C LEU A 156 -12.97 -19.51 15.95
N ASN A 157 -13.12 -19.33 17.26
CA ASN A 157 -14.16 -19.96 18.05
C ASN A 157 -14.92 -18.86 18.80
N ASP A 158 -16.14 -18.57 18.39
CA ASP A 158 -17.00 -17.52 18.94
C ASP A 158 -16.30 -16.18 19.13
N ALA A 159 -15.42 -15.84 18.19
CA ALA A 159 -14.58 -14.65 18.24
C ALA A 159 -15.43 -13.37 18.07
N ARG A 160 -15.17 -12.40 18.94
CA ARG A 160 -15.86 -11.10 18.96
C ARG A 160 -14.84 -9.99 18.77
N CYS A 161 -14.98 -9.23 17.69
CA CYS A 161 -14.18 -8.03 17.46
C CYS A 161 -15.02 -6.79 17.77
N ASN A 162 -14.98 -6.33 19.01
CA ASN A 162 -15.62 -5.10 19.46
C ASN A 162 -14.56 -4.13 20.02
N PRO A 163 -14.68 -2.79 19.75
CA PRO A 163 -15.70 -2.20 18.88
C PRO A 163 -15.55 -2.64 17.42
N LYS A 164 -16.65 -2.60 16.66
CA LYS A 164 -16.62 -2.75 15.21
C LYS A 164 -15.98 -1.50 14.58
N PRO A 165 -15.53 -1.56 13.32
CA PRO A 165 -15.14 -0.35 12.60
C PRO A 165 -16.26 0.70 12.62
N LEU A 166 -15.93 1.98 12.62
CA LEU A 166 -16.88 3.08 12.43
C LEU A 166 -17.44 3.07 11.00
N GLN A 167 -16.61 2.66 10.05
CA GLN A 167 -17.03 2.50 8.67
C GLN A 167 -18.01 1.34 8.54
N LYS A 168 -19.09 1.53 7.77
CA LYS A 168 -20.00 0.43 7.42
C LYS A 168 -19.28 -0.70 6.70
N HIS A 169 -18.20 -0.41 5.97
CA HIS A 169 -17.40 -1.35 5.22
C HIS A 169 -15.92 -0.91 5.24
N LEU A 170 -15.11 -1.53 6.10
CA LEU A 170 -13.68 -1.30 6.12
C LEU A 170 -13.05 -2.07 4.95
N ARG A 171 -12.41 -1.35 4.02
CA ARG A 171 -11.86 -1.93 2.80
C ARG A 171 -10.65 -2.82 3.09
N ILE A 172 -10.61 -3.95 2.41
CA ILE A 172 -9.48 -4.88 2.42
C ILE A 172 -8.82 -4.87 1.04
N TRP A 173 -7.53 -4.57 1.00
CA TRP A 173 -6.69 -4.56 -0.19
C TRP A 173 -5.80 -5.79 -0.21
N VAL A 174 -5.64 -6.41 -1.38
CA VAL A 174 -4.62 -7.43 -1.57
C VAL A 174 -3.50 -6.87 -2.44
N GLY A 175 -2.27 -6.96 -1.94
CA GLY A 175 -1.07 -6.52 -2.66
C GLY A 175 -0.32 -7.66 -3.31
N GLY A 176 0.22 -7.37 -4.50
CA GLY A 176 1.06 -8.28 -5.27
C GLY A 176 0.53 -8.62 -6.65
N GLY A 177 1.38 -9.25 -7.47
CA GLY A 177 1.10 -9.53 -8.87
C GLY A 177 1.05 -11.02 -9.22
N GLY A 178 0.94 -11.93 -8.24
CA GLY A 178 0.92 -13.37 -8.47
C GLY A 178 -0.37 -13.82 -9.19
N GLU A 179 -0.23 -14.25 -10.45
CA GLU A 179 -1.34 -14.48 -11.37
C GLU A 179 -2.31 -15.57 -10.94
N LYS A 180 -1.78 -16.68 -10.40
CA LYS A 180 -2.58 -17.88 -10.09
C LYS A 180 -3.28 -17.80 -8.73
N ARG A 181 -2.65 -17.19 -7.73
CA ARG A 181 -3.14 -17.21 -6.35
C ARG A 181 -3.52 -15.81 -5.85
N THR A 182 -2.59 -14.85 -5.89
CA THR A 182 -2.84 -13.50 -5.38
C THR A 182 -4.01 -12.83 -6.09
N LEU A 183 -4.03 -12.84 -7.43
CA LEU A 183 -5.12 -12.23 -8.20
C LEU A 183 -6.44 -12.98 -8.03
N ARG A 184 -6.42 -14.31 -7.85
CA ARG A 184 -7.63 -15.08 -7.52
C ARG A 184 -8.17 -14.71 -6.13
N THR A 185 -7.33 -14.66 -5.10
CA THR A 185 -7.74 -14.23 -3.75
C THR A 185 -8.31 -12.81 -3.78
N THR A 186 -7.68 -11.91 -4.56
CA THR A 186 -8.21 -10.56 -4.80
C THR A 186 -9.61 -10.60 -5.41
N ALA A 187 -9.79 -11.33 -6.49
CA ALA A 187 -11.08 -11.45 -7.18
C ALA A 187 -12.19 -11.99 -6.26
N ARG A 188 -11.86 -12.92 -5.37
CA ARG A 188 -12.83 -13.54 -4.46
C ARG A 188 -13.23 -12.67 -3.29
N TYR A 189 -12.28 -11.96 -2.67
CA TYR A 189 -12.47 -11.44 -1.32
C TYR A 189 -12.08 -9.99 -1.11
N ALA A 190 -11.25 -9.37 -1.98
CA ALA A 190 -10.74 -8.03 -1.73
C ALA A 190 -11.64 -6.92 -2.29
N ASP A 191 -11.53 -5.73 -1.72
CA ASP A 191 -12.16 -4.50 -2.20
C ASP A 191 -11.22 -3.66 -3.07
N GLY A 192 -9.95 -4.03 -3.08
CA GLY A 192 -8.94 -3.37 -3.89
C GLY A 192 -7.74 -4.26 -4.18
N TRP A 193 -7.07 -3.92 -5.27
CA TRP A 193 -5.82 -4.54 -5.70
C TRP A 193 -4.73 -3.50 -5.83
N ASN A 194 -3.55 -3.79 -5.29
CA ASN A 194 -2.37 -2.95 -5.47
C ASN A 194 -1.24 -3.72 -6.15
N ALA A 195 -0.80 -3.22 -7.30
CA ALA A 195 0.37 -3.73 -8.01
C ALA A 195 1.61 -2.89 -7.70
N PRO A 196 2.74 -3.49 -7.25
CA PRO A 196 3.96 -2.74 -7.00
C PRO A 196 4.84 -2.62 -8.25
N TYR A 197 5.32 -1.43 -8.55
CA TYR A 197 6.40 -1.14 -9.50
C TYR A 197 6.21 -1.70 -10.92
N LEU A 198 4.99 -1.75 -11.43
CA LEU A 198 4.68 -2.10 -12.82
C LEU A 198 4.55 -0.84 -13.68
N ASP A 199 5.06 -0.88 -14.91
CA ASP A 199 4.76 0.13 -15.90
C ASP A 199 3.29 0.02 -16.40
N PRO A 200 2.74 1.00 -17.13
CA PRO A 200 1.34 0.98 -17.55
C PRO A 200 0.97 -0.26 -18.38
N ALA A 201 1.86 -0.75 -19.25
CA ALA A 201 1.60 -1.91 -20.11
C ALA A 201 1.58 -3.21 -19.29
N ALA A 202 2.57 -3.43 -18.43
CA ALA A 202 2.63 -4.57 -17.53
C ALA A 202 1.47 -4.55 -16.52
N TRP A 203 1.09 -3.37 -16.00
CA TRP A 203 -0.05 -3.21 -15.12
C TRP A 203 -1.35 -3.59 -15.84
N LYS A 204 -1.57 -3.11 -17.07
CA LYS A 204 -2.75 -3.42 -17.90
C LYS A 204 -2.88 -4.92 -18.16
N ALA A 205 -1.76 -5.59 -18.45
CA ALA A 205 -1.73 -7.04 -18.63
C ALA A 205 -2.15 -7.80 -17.35
N LYS A 206 -1.64 -7.39 -16.19
CA LYS A 206 -2.04 -7.98 -14.90
C LYS A 206 -3.50 -7.69 -14.55
N ASN A 207 -3.98 -6.49 -14.88
CA ASN A 207 -5.38 -6.14 -14.69
C ASN A 207 -6.32 -7.03 -15.49
N ALA A 208 -5.99 -7.35 -16.74
CA ALA A 208 -6.77 -8.27 -17.57
C ALA A 208 -6.87 -9.67 -16.92
N ILE A 209 -5.77 -10.18 -16.35
CA ILE A 209 -5.79 -11.46 -15.61
C ILE A 209 -6.70 -11.40 -14.38
N LEU A 210 -6.73 -10.24 -13.68
CA LEU A 210 -7.64 -10.06 -12.56
C LEU A 210 -9.10 -10.03 -13.03
N ASP A 211 -9.41 -9.41 -14.15
CA ASP A 211 -10.75 -9.39 -14.74
C ASP A 211 -11.20 -10.80 -15.14
N ASP A 212 -10.30 -11.63 -15.72
CA ASP A 212 -10.54 -13.04 -16.00
C ASP A 212 -10.86 -13.85 -14.72
N TRP A 213 -10.15 -13.57 -13.60
CA TRP A 213 -10.48 -14.19 -12.32
C TRP A 213 -11.83 -13.71 -11.80
N CYS A 214 -12.16 -12.42 -11.92
CA CYS A 214 -13.48 -11.91 -11.54
C CYS A 214 -14.60 -12.61 -12.29
N ALA A 215 -14.44 -12.84 -13.61
CA ALA A 215 -15.41 -13.60 -14.41
C ALA A 215 -15.55 -15.04 -13.93
N LYS A 216 -14.45 -15.74 -13.65
CA LYS A 216 -14.46 -17.12 -13.12
C LYS A 216 -15.11 -17.23 -11.73
N GLU A 217 -14.87 -16.26 -10.87
CA GLU A 217 -15.41 -16.19 -9.50
C GLU A 217 -16.79 -15.50 -9.44
N LYS A 218 -17.37 -15.14 -10.60
CA LYS A 218 -18.70 -14.50 -10.76
C LYS A 218 -18.83 -13.20 -9.96
N ARG A 219 -17.77 -12.40 -9.95
CA ARG A 219 -17.73 -11.11 -9.24
C ARG A 219 -17.64 -9.95 -10.23
N ASP A 220 -18.35 -8.86 -9.93
CA ASP A 220 -18.23 -7.63 -10.71
C ASP A 220 -16.79 -7.07 -10.57
N PRO A 221 -16.02 -6.95 -11.67
CA PRO A 221 -14.68 -6.39 -11.62
C PRO A 221 -14.64 -4.93 -11.14
N LYS A 222 -15.72 -4.17 -11.32
CA LYS A 222 -15.85 -2.78 -10.85
C LYS A 222 -15.98 -2.64 -9.33
N ALA A 223 -16.27 -3.75 -8.62
CA ALA A 223 -16.28 -3.78 -7.15
C ALA A 223 -14.88 -3.79 -6.54
N ILE A 224 -13.82 -3.86 -7.35
CA ILE A 224 -12.42 -3.92 -6.90
C ILE A 224 -11.69 -2.68 -7.42
N LEU A 225 -11.25 -1.81 -6.52
CA LEU A 225 -10.43 -0.65 -6.88
C LEU A 225 -9.07 -1.09 -7.45
N ARG A 226 -8.60 -0.42 -8.48
CA ARG A 226 -7.41 -0.75 -9.26
C ARG A 226 -6.30 0.25 -8.99
N THR A 227 -5.22 -0.18 -8.32
CA THR A 227 -4.16 0.73 -7.91
C THR A 227 -2.77 0.25 -8.29
N VAL A 228 -1.82 1.18 -8.25
CA VAL A 228 -0.40 0.91 -8.46
C VAL A 228 0.43 1.70 -7.47
N ASN A 229 1.50 1.09 -6.93
CA ASN A 229 2.58 1.81 -6.30
C ASN A 229 3.70 2.00 -7.33
N VAL A 230 4.16 3.25 -7.48
CA VAL A 230 5.28 3.61 -8.35
C VAL A 230 6.36 4.30 -7.54
N GLY A 231 7.62 3.98 -7.80
CA GLY A 231 8.72 4.66 -7.11
C GLY A 231 8.77 6.14 -7.49
N PHE A 232 9.19 6.99 -6.57
CA PHE A 232 9.19 8.43 -6.72
C PHE A 232 10.61 8.99 -6.73
N TYR A 233 11.07 9.41 -7.89
CA TYR A 233 12.43 9.91 -8.16
C TYR A 233 12.42 11.12 -9.09
N ILE A 234 11.40 11.97 -9.00
CA ILE A 234 11.35 13.23 -9.74
C ILE A 234 12.14 14.33 -9.02
N GLY A 235 12.44 15.41 -9.74
CA GLY A 235 12.90 16.66 -9.12
C GLY A 235 11.94 17.80 -9.41
N ALA A 236 12.11 18.91 -8.70
CA ALA A 236 11.31 20.12 -8.95
C ALA A 236 11.67 20.79 -10.29
N ASP A 237 12.89 20.58 -10.74
CA ASP A 237 13.47 21.11 -11.98
C ASP A 237 14.46 20.10 -12.59
N ALA A 238 15.20 20.49 -13.63
CA ALA A 238 16.18 19.63 -14.29
C ALA A 238 17.34 19.21 -13.35
N LYS A 239 17.79 20.10 -12.46
CA LYS A 239 18.84 19.81 -11.47
C LYS A 239 18.33 18.82 -10.42
N GLY A 240 17.11 19.02 -9.93
CA GLY A 240 16.43 18.09 -9.03
C GLY A 240 16.19 16.73 -9.69
N ALA A 241 15.80 16.70 -10.95
CA ALA A 241 15.62 15.47 -11.71
C ALA A 241 16.92 14.65 -11.81
N ALA A 242 18.07 15.30 -12.01
CA ALA A 242 19.37 14.63 -12.01
C ALA A 242 19.72 14.07 -10.62
N ARG A 243 19.39 14.76 -9.51
CA ARG A 243 19.51 14.21 -8.15
C ARG A 243 18.61 13.00 -7.93
N GLY A 244 17.34 13.09 -8.35
CA GLY A 244 16.39 11.98 -8.27
C GLY A 244 16.87 10.74 -9.01
N GLU A 245 17.47 10.92 -10.19
CA GLU A 245 18.07 9.83 -10.97
C GLU A 245 19.27 9.19 -10.25
N ALA A 246 20.12 9.97 -9.61
CA ALA A 246 21.23 9.44 -8.81
C ALA A 246 20.71 8.62 -7.60
N VAL A 247 19.67 9.09 -6.91
CA VAL A 247 19.02 8.35 -5.81
C VAL A 247 18.37 7.08 -6.32
N TYR A 248 17.68 7.11 -7.46
CA TYR A 248 17.13 5.91 -8.09
C TYR A 248 18.22 4.84 -8.31
N LYS A 249 19.33 5.21 -8.91
CA LYS A 249 20.44 4.30 -9.17
C LYS A 249 21.05 3.72 -7.88
N SER A 250 21.16 4.52 -6.83
CA SER A 250 21.65 4.04 -5.52
C SER A 250 20.70 3.04 -4.85
N HIS A 251 19.38 3.20 -5.03
CA HIS A 251 18.38 2.33 -4.43
C HIS A 251 18.18 1.01 -5.18
N TRP A 252 18.31 1.02 -6.49
CA TRP A 252 17.89 -0.08 -7.35
C TRP A 252 19.00 -0.65 -8.23
N GLY A 253 20.09 0.10 -8.39
CA GLY A 253 21.13 -0.21 -9.37
C GLY A 253 20.75 0.21 -10.79
N GLU A 254 21.73 0.13 -11.72
CA GLU A 254 21.53 0.56 -13.11
C GLU A 254 20.66 -0.39 -13.93
N ASN A 255 20.64 -1.67 -13.55
CA ASN A 255 19.98 -2.75 -14.29
C ASN A 255 18.65 -3.21 -13.67
N GLU A 256 17.95 -2.32 -12.95
CA GLU A 256 16.63 -2.66 -12.38
C GLU A 256 15.62 -2.98 -13.49
N PRO A 257 15.05 -4.18 -13.52
CA PRO A 257 14.14 -4.60 -14.58
C PRO A 257 12.74 -3.98 -14.47
N ARG A 258 12.36 -3.52 -13.28
CA ARG A 258 11.05 -2.89 -13.04
C ARG A 258 11.03 -1.48 -13.63
N LYS A 259 9.91 -1.09 -14.20
CA LYS A 259 9.73 0.19 -14.89
C LYS A 259 8.70 1.12 -14.25
N GLY A 260 8.10 0.71 -13.14
CA GLY A 260 7.08 1.47 -12.42
C GLY A 260 7.67 2.56 -11.54
N PHE A 261 8.36 3.53 -12.13
CA PHE A 261 9.01 4.64 -11.42
C PHE A 261 8.70 5.97 -12.11
N LEU A 262 8.26 6.97 -11.34
CA LEU A 262 8.20 8.36 -11.77
C LEU A 262 9.59 8.95 -11.66
N ARG A 263 10.15 9.43 -12.77
CA ARG A 263 11.49 10.02 -12.89
C ARG A 263 11.43 11.28 -13.73
N GLY A 264 12.44 12.13 -13.60
CA GLY A 264 12.54 13.36 -14.39
C GLY A 264 11.87 14.56 -13.74
N THR A 265 11.35 15.46 -14.56
CA THR A 265 10.69 16.71 -14.16
C THR A 265 9.19 16.49 -13.84
N PRO A 266 8.50 17.47 -13.21
CA PRO A 266 7.06 17.41 -12.99
C PRO A 266 6.24 17.22 -14.27
N ALA A 267 6.70 17.81 -15.41
CA ALA A 267 6.04 17.64 -16.70
C ALA A 267 6.11 16.18 -17.18
N GLN A 268 7.30 15.58 -17.14
CA GLN A 268 7.51 14.18 -17.50
C GLN A 268 6.73 13.23 -16.59
N ALA A 269 6.71 13.49 -15.28
CA ALA A 269 5.91 12.71 -14.34
C ALA A 269 4.41 12.77 -14.68
N ALA A 270 3.89 13.93 -15.07
CA ALA A 270 2.48 14.05 -15.47
C ALA A 270 2.16 13.23 -16.74
N GLU A 271 3.06 13.16 -17.71
CA GLU A 271 2.91 12.31 -18.90
C GLU A 271 2.87 10.82 -18.53
N MET A 272 3.79 10.38 -17.65
CA MET A 272 3.81 9.01 -17.15
C MET A 272 2.51 8.67 -16.40
N ILE A 273 2.00 9.56 -15.55
CA ILE A 273 0.74 9.38 -14.81
C ILE A 273 -0.46 9.30 -15.76
N ALA A 274 -0.47 10.11 -16.82
CA ALA A 274 -1.52 10.04 -17.84
C ALA A 274 -1.58 8.64 -18.48
N ALA A 275 -0.43 8.02 -18.77
CA ALA A 275 -0.37 6.66 -19.28
C ALA A 275 -0.94 5.61 -18.30
N TYR A 276 -0.73 5.76 -16.99
CA TYR A 276 -1.37 4.89 -15.98
C TYR A 276 -2.88 5.09 -15.92
N ARG A 277 -3.36 6.34 -15.94
CA ARG A 277 -4.79 6.66 -16.00
C ARG A 277 -5.45 6.01 -17.23
N ASP A 278 -4.82 6.15 -18.40
CA ASP A 278 -5.33 5.62 -19.66
C ASP A 278 -5.25 4.08 -19.72
N ALA A 279 -4.36 3.46 -18.94
CA ALA A 279 -4.35 2.02 -18.70
C ALA A 279 -5.48 1.54 -17.78
N GLY A 280 -6.15 2.44 -17.03
CA GLY A 280 -7.26 2.12 -16.14
C GLY A 280 -6.93 2.15 -14.64
N VAL A 281 -5.79 2.71 -14.26
CA VAL A 281 -5.43 2.91 -12.84
C VAL A 281 -6.36 3.95 -12.20
N GLU A 282 -6.99 3.59 -11.08
CA GLU A 282 -7.90 4.47 -10.34
C GLU A 282 -7.20 5.22 -9.19
N ARG A 283 -6.15 4.63 -8.60
CA ARG A 283 -5.28 5.30 -7.64
C ARG A 283 -3.81 4.99 -7.94
N LEU A 284 -3.00 6.03 -8.03
CA LEU A 284 -1.55 5.94 -8.12
C LEU A 284 -0.93 6.42 -6.81
N ASN A 285 -0.18 5.52 -6.15
CA ASN A 285 0.56 5.87 -4.96
C ASN A 285 2.03 6.11 -5.31
N ILE A 286 2.57 7.27 -4.95
CA ILE A 286 4.01 7.51 -5.03
C ILE A 286 4.70 6.79 -3.88
N GLY A 287 5.69 5.97 -4.20
CA GLY A 287 6.46 5.16 -3.26
C GLY A 287 7.75 5.87 -2.85
N LEU A 288 7.83 6.29 -1.60
CA LEU A 288 9.02 6.86 -0.98
C LEU A 288 9.76 5.79 -0.20
N ARG A 289 10.87 5.29 -0.75
CA ARG A 289 11.55 4.12 -0.20
C ARG A 289 12.12 4.37 1.19
N GLN A 290 12.81 5.49 1.39
CA GLN A 290 13.44 5.84 2.67
C GLN A 290 13.62 7.36 2.80
N GLY A 291 13.74 7.85 4.05
CA GLY A 291 14.13 9.23 4.33
C GLY A 291 15.65 9.45 4.28
N PRO A 292 16.12 10.69 4.28
CA PRO A 292 15.28 11.90 4.26
C PRO A 292 14.60 12.11 2.91
N TYR A 293 13.41 12.75 2.90
CA TYR A 293 12.62 12.94 1.69
C TYR A 293 13.01 14.22 0.94
N ASP A 294 12.91 14.20 -0.39
CA ASP A 294 13.07 15.39 -1.24
C ASP A 294 11.80 16.25 -1.19
N TRP A 295 11.78 17.22 -0.27
CA TRP A 295 10.64 18.11 -0.05
C TRP A 295 10.38 19.05 -1.22
N GLU A 296 11.43 19.47 -1.97
CA GLU A 296 11.25 20.29 -3.17
C GLU A 296 10.50 19.49 -4.24
N ALA A 297 10.86 18.23 -4.44
CA ALA A 297 10.17 17.34 -5.36
C ALA A 297 8.73 17.04 -4.95
N LEU A 298 8.47 16.81 -3.66
CA LEU A 298 7.12 16.58 -3.13
C LEU A 298 6.21 17.81 -3.30
N GLU A 299 6.71 19.01 -3.02
CA GLU A 299 5.96 20.25 -3.22
C GLU A 299 5.72 20.53 -4.73
N ALA A 300 6.71 20.27 -5.57
CA ALA A 300 6.55 20.39 -7.02
C ALA A 300 5.51 19.38 -7.55
N TYR A 301 5.51 18.16 -7.05
CA TYR A 301 4.50 17.17 -7.39
C TYR A 301 3.10 17.64 -7.00
N ALA A 302 2.92 18.09 -5.77
CA ALA A 302 1.63 18.55 -5.27
C ALA A 302 1.13 19.82 -5.95
N SER A 303 2.02 20.76 -6.33
CA SER A 303 1.63 22.03 -6.92
C SER A 303 1.59 22.07 -8.45
N GLN A 304 2.38 21.21 -9.13
CA GLN A 304 2.51 21.26 -10.58
C GLN A 304 1.96 20.00 -11.28
N VAL A 305 1.92 18.85 -10.59
CA VAL A 305 1.45 17.58 -11.19
C VAL A 305 0.00 17.30 -10.82
N LEU A 306 -0.34 17.26 -9.52
CA LEU A 306 -1.68 16.90 -9.05
C LEU A 306 -2.80 17.77 -9.65
N PRO A 307 -2.65 19.10 -9.81
CA PRO A 307 -3.69 19.94 -10.41
C PRO A 307 -4.02 19.57 -11.87
N LYS A 308 -3.08 19.02 -12.64
CA LYS A 308 -3.33 18.55 -14.01
C LYS A 308 -4.33 17.40 -14.08
N PHE A 309 -4.57 16.72 -12.97
CA PHE A 309 -5.53 15.64 -12.81
C PHE A 309 -6.77 16.04 -12.00
N GLY A 310 -6.97 17.34 -11.79
CA GLY A 310 -8.15 17.88 -11.11
C GLY A 310 -8.07 17.88 -9.58
N VAL A 311 -6.93 17.51 -9.00
CA VAL A 311 -6.73 17.55 -7.54
C VAL A 311 -6.54 18.99 -7.08
N LYS A 312 -7.29 19.39 -6.05
CA LYS A 312 -7.17 20.71 -5.39
C LYS A 312 -6.60 20.53 -3.99
N ARG A 313 -5.72 21.44 -3.58
CA ARG A 313 -5.34 21.52 -2.17
C ARG A 313 -6.58 21.88 -1.34
N PRO A 314 -6.80 21.23 -0.21
CA PRO A 314 -7.82 21.65 0.74
C PRO A 314 -7.57 23.10 1.20
N ALA A 315 -8.63 23.84 1.45
CA ALA A 315 -8.56 25.19 2.02
C ALA A 315 -8.09 25.17 3.48
#